data_3b2f89790b0fee7feb6d90fbc7c5cd17
#
_entry.id   3b2f89790b0fee7feb6d90fbc7c5cd17
#
_cell.length_a   1.000
_cell.length_b   1.000
_cell.length_c   1.000
_cell.angle_alpha   90.00
_cell.angle_beta   90.00
_cell.angle_gamma   90.00
#
_symmetry.space_group_name_H-M   'P 1'
#
loop_
_entity.id
_entity.type
_entity.pdbx_description
1 polymer ?
#
loop_
_entity_poly.entity_id
_entity_poly.type
_entity_poly.pdbx_seq_one_letter_code
_entity_poly.pdbx_strand_id
1 'polypeptide(L)'
;MLEQLYATLRETTAWRMPFHFWRGFQADVLLAQMPLRLGLSADDVKPVDHLAAIGKPLMLLAGSNDPFIDHGQVLALQNAAVGSQLVWFGGAGHVDLLRYDQLRYSDAIFSFLATKLCRTGAIHG
;
A
#
# COMPACT_ATOMS: atom_id res chain seq x y z
N MET A 1 -0.53 -8.12 -2.05
CA MET A 1 -1.46 -7.07 -1.54
C MET A 1 -2.92 -7.46 -1.70
N LEU A 2 -3.40 -7.77 -2.89
CA LEU A 2 -4.80 -8.19 -3.07
C LEU A 2 -5.12 -9.54 -2.40
N GLU A 3 -4.21 -10.49 -2.42
CA GLU A 3 -4.40 -11.77 -1.73
C GLU A 3 -4.48 -11.61 -0.21
N GLN A 4 -3.71 -10.70 0.35
CA GLN A 4 -3.79 -10.41 1.79
C GLN A 4 -5.04 -9.58 2.14
N LEU A 5 -5.42 -8.61 1.30
CA LEU A 5 -6.68 -7.92 1.45
C LEU A 5 -7.87 -8.92 1.41
N TYR A 6 -7.78 -9.88 0.49
CA TYR A 6 -8.74 -10.96 0.38
C TYR A 6 -8.76 -11.87 1.62
N ALA A 7 -7.61 -12.31 2.09
CA ALA A 7 -7.49 -13.12 3.30
C ALA A 7 -8.03 -12.36 4.53
N THR A 8 -7.71 -11.08 4.67
CA THR A 8 -8.17 -10.24 5.78
C THR A 8 -9.68 -9.95 5.69
N LEU A 9 -10.21 -9.67 4.50
CA LEU A 9 -11.66 -9.55 4.29
C LEU A 9 -12.38 -10.85 4.61
N ARG A 10 -11.80 -11.97 4.25
CA ARG A 10 -12.32 -13.29 4.57
C ARG A 10 -12.34 -13.54 6.08
N GLU A 11 -11.28 -13.17 6.79
CA GLU A 11 -11.19 -13.32 8.25
C GLU A 11 -12.08 -12.32 9.01
N THR A 12 -12.04 -11.03 8.66
CA THR A 12 -12.81 -9.98 9.35
C THR A 12 -14.32 -10.12 9.15
N THR A 13 -14.74 -10.54 7.95
CA THR A 13 -16.13 -10.91 7.74
C THR A 13 -16.48 -12.21 8.47
N ALA A 14 -15.51 -13.13 8.82
CA ALA A 14 -15.75 -14.38 9.55
C ALA A 14 -16.31 -14.19 10.97
N TRP A 15 -16.10 -13.09 11.63
CA TRP A 15 -16.54 -12.88 13.02
C TRP A 15 -17.96 -12.30 13.21
N ARG A 16 -18.58 -11.77 12.15
CA ARG A 16 -19.86 -11.06 12.25
C ARG A 16 -21.11 -11.81 11.77
N MET A 17 -20.95 -12.97 11.12
CA MET A 17 -22.11 -13.73 10.61
C MET A 17 -22.09 -15.20 11.07
N PRO A 18 -23.24 -15.78 11.44
CA PRO A 18 -23.32 -17.16 11.94
C PRO A 18 -23.11 -18.24 10.87
N PHE A 19 -22.89 -17.86 9.61
CA PHE A 19 -22.71 -18.79 8.51
C PHE A 19 -21.34 -18.62 7.85
N HIS A 20 -20.35 -19.41 8.25
CA HIS A 20 -18.98 -19.40 7.70
C HIS A 20 -18.93 -19.57 6.17
N PHE A 21 -19.90 -20.21 5.58
CA PHE A 21 -20.00 -20.45 4.15
C PHE A 21 -20.22 -19.16 3.31
N TRP A 22 -21.07 -18.24 3.78
CA TRP A 22 -21.44 -17.01 3.06
C TRP A 22 -20.28 -16.03 2.89
N ARG A 23 -19.28 -16.12 3.69
CA ARG A 23 -18.20 -15.13 3.86
C ARG A 23 -17.06 -15.32 2.89
N GLY A 24 -16.65 -16.56 2.64
CA GLY A 24 -15.75 -16.89 1.56
C GLY A 24 -16.40 -16.59 0.20
N PHE A 25 -17.68 -16.91 0.07
CA PHE A 25 -18.45 -16.68 -1.14
C PHE A 25 -18.55 -15.18 -1.53
N GLN A 26 -18.77 -14.27 -0.58
CA GLN A 26 -18.84 -12.82 -0.86
C GLN A 26 -17.51 -12.27 -1.38
N ALA A 27 -16.40 -12.67 -0.79
CA ALA A 27 -15.08 -12.26 -1.23
C ALA A 27 -14.73 -12.85 -2.61
N ASP A 28 -15.07 -14.11 -2.85
CA ASP A 28 -14.88 -14.77 -4.14
C ASP A 28 -15.73 -14.10 -5.24
N VAL A 29 -16.97 -13.74 -4.94
CA VAL A 29 -17.85 -13.00 -5.86
C VAL A 29 -17.30 -11.61 -6.16
N LEU A 30 -16.77 -10.89 -5.14
CA LEU A 30 -16.19 -9.57 -5.34
C LEU A 30 -14.97 -9.64 -6.26
N LEU A 31 -14.07 -10.59 -6.03
CA LEU A 31 -12.88 -10.77 -6.87
C LEU A 31 -13.23 -11.24 -8.29
N ALA A 32 -14.22 -12.12 -8.44
CA ALA A 32 -14.68 -12.56 -9.75
C ALA A 32 -15.34 -11.44 -10.57
N GLN A 33 -15.88 -10.41 -9.92
CA GLN A 33 -16.46 -9.24 -10.59
C GLN A 33 -15.42 -8.24 -11.10
N MET A 34 -14.20 -8.24 -10.58
CA MET A 34 -13.16 -7.31 -11.00
C MET A 34 -12.85 -7.40 -12.50
N PRO A 35 -12.60 -8.58 -13.08
CA PRO A 35 -12.39 -8.69 -14.52
C PRO A 35 -13.60 -8.27 -15.35
N LEU A 36 -14.80 -8.62 -14.89
CA LEU A 36 -16.05 -8.33 -15.60
C LEU A 36 -16.43 -6.85 -15.61
N ARG A 37 -16.14 -6.12 -14.53
CA ARG A 37 -16.55 -4.71 -14.38
C ARG A 37 -15.45 -3.73 -14.75
N LEU A 38 -14.19 -4.08 -14.50
CA LEU A 38 -13.06 -3.18 -14.65
C LEU A 38 -12.12 -3.61 -15.79
N GLY A 39 -12.29 -4.82 -16.34
CA GLY A 39 -11.38 -5.38 -17.34
C GLY A 39 -9.96 -5.63 -16.81
N LEU A 40 -9.80 -5.66 -15.48
CA LEU A 40 -8.53 -5.85 -14.80
C LEU A 40 -8.50 -7.21 -14.10
N SER A 41 -7.45 -7.98 -14.30
CA SER A 41 -7.19 -9.18 -13.51
C SER A 41 -6.53 -8.80 -12.16
N ALA A 42 -6.54 -9.72 -11.20
CA ALA A 42 -5.80 -9.53 -9.95
C ALA A 42 -4.29 -9.34 -10.19
N ASP A 43 -3.76 -9.93 -11.25
CA ASP A 43 -2.36 -9.79 -11.65
C ASP A 43 -2.04 -8.41 -12.25
N ASP A 44 -3.00 -7.79 -12.93
CA ASP A 44 -2.83 -6.44 -13.50
C ASP A 44 -2.71 -5.34 -12.43
N VAL A 45 -3.07 -5.64 -11.18
CA VAL A 45 -3.12 -4.68 -10.08
C VAL A 45 -2.01 -4.93 -9.04
N LYS A 46 -0.95 -5.64 -9.40
CA LYS A 46 0.21 -5.83 -8.52
C LYS A 46 1.11 -4.59 -8.54
N PRO A 47 1.14 -3.76 -7.48
CA PRO A 47 1.96 -2.55 -7.46
C PRO A 47 3.45 -2.84 -7.67
N VAL A 48 3.93 -3.96 -7.15
CA VAL A 48 5.32 -4.40 -7.24
C VAL A 48 5.81 -4.45 -8.70
N ASP A 49 4.98 -4.95 -9.61
CA ASP A 49 5.36 -5.14 -11.02
C ASP A 49 5.45 -3.81 -11.79
N HIS A 50 4.81 -2.77 -11.28
CA HIS A 50 4.76 -1.46 -11.93
C HIS A 50 5.75 -0.44 -11.35
N LEU A 51 6.23 -0.64 -10.12
CA LEU A 51 7.08 0.33 -9.43
C LEU A 51 8.42 0.58 -10.13
N ALA A 52 9.02 -0.46 -10.69
CA ALA A 52 10.29 -0.33 -11.43
C ALA A 52 10.16 0.57 -12.68
N ALA A 53 8.96 0.62 -13.28
CA ALA A 53 8.70 1.41 -14.49
C ALA A 53 8.36 2.88 -14.21
N ILE A 54 8.11 3.28 -12.97
CA ILE A 54 7.71 4.66 -12.62
C ILE A 54 8.82 5.66 -12.96
N GLY A 55 10.09 5.32 -12.78
CA GLY A 55 11.24 6.19 -13.10
C GLY A 55 11.24 7.55 -12.38
N LYS A 56 10.40 7.72 -11.36
CA LYS A 56 10.26 8.94 -10.56
C LYS A 56 10.70 8.67 -9.12
N PRO A 57 11.17 9.72 -8.41
CA PRO A 57 11.41 9.59 -6.98
C PRO A 57 10.14 9.10 -6.25
N LEU A 58 10.30 8.10 -5.41
CA LEU A 58 9.20 7.48 -4.68
C LEU A 58 9.49 7.47 -3.18
N MET A 59 8.48 7.77 -2.38
CA MET A 59 8.50 7.58 -0.94
C MET A 59 7.33 6.68 -0.54
N LEU A 60 7.63 5.69 0.28
CA LEU A 60 6.67 4.76 0.86
C LEU A 60 6.45 5.13 2.33
N LEU A 61 5.20 5.27 2.74
CA LEU A 61 4.81 5.49 4.13
C LEU A 61 4.03 4.26 4.59
N ALA A 62 4.43 3.64 5.68
CA ALA A 62 3.82 2.40 6.15
C ALA A 62 3.63 2.39 7.67
N GLY A 63 2.48 1.91 8.11
CA GLY A 63 2.19 1.63 9.51
C GLY A 63 2.71 0.25 9.91
N SER A 64 3.36 0.15 11.07
CA SER A 64 3.86 -1.14 11.54
C SER A 64 2.77 -2.06 12.09
N ASN A 65 1.58 -1.52 12.34
CA ASN A 65 0.43 -2.25 12.87
C ASN A 65 -0.71 -2.35 11.85
N ASP A 66 -0.33 -2.33 10.56
CA ASP A 66 -1.25 -2.46 9.44
C ASP A 66 -1.81 -3.89 9.37
N PRO A 67 -3.15 -4.07 9.50
CA PRO A 67 -3.75 -5.41 9.43
C PRO A 67 -3.90 -5.94 8.00
N PHE A 68 -3.70 -5.11 6.98
CA PHE A 68 -3.91 -5.44 5.57
C PHE A 68 -2.62 -5.70 4.81
N ILE A 69 -1.54 -5.02 5.19
CA ILE A 69 -0.25 -5.10 4.50
C ILE A 69 0.83 -5.42 5.52
N ASP A 70 1.47 -6.58 5.39
CA ASP A 70 2.56 -6.97 6.28
C ASP A 70 3.89 -6.30 5.92
N HIS A 71 4.84 -6.37 6.85
CA HIS A 71 6.16 -5.79 6.67
C HIS A 71 6.91 -6.35 5.46
N GLY A 72 6.75 -7.65 5.17
CA GLY A 72 7.39 -8.30 4.02
C GLY A 72 6.92 -7.72 2.69
N GLN A 73 5.64 -7.39 2.58
CA GLN A 73 5.09 -6.75 1.39
C GLN A 73 5.60 -5.32 1.21
N VAL A 74 5.69 -4.54 2.29
CA VAL A 74 6.25 -3.18 2.24
C VAL A 74 7.71 -3.22 1.80
N LEU A 75 8.49 -4.16 2.32
CA LEU A 75 9.88 -4.34 1.91
C LEU A 75 10.01 -4.82 0.45
N ALA A 76 9.10 -5.67 -0.02
CA ALA A 76 9.05 -6.07 -1.42
C ALA A 76 8.77 -4.88 -2.35
N LEU A 77 7.86 -3.97 -1.96
CA LEU A 77 7.61 -2.72 -2.68
C LEU A 77 8.85 -1.82 -2.70
N GLN A 78 9.54 -1.68 -1.57
CA GLN A 78 10.78 -0.89 -1.48
C GLN A 78 11.88 -1.46 -2.38
N ASN A 79 12.05 -2.78 -2.38
CA ASN A 79 13.04 -3.45 -3.21
C ASN A 79 12.74 -3.33 -4.72
N ALA A 80 11.47 -3.37 -5.10
CA ALA A 80 11.05 -3.15 -6.49
C ALA A 80 11.25 -1.70 -6.94
N ALA A 81 11.08 -0.75 -6.04
CA ALA A 81 11.27 0.69 -6.28
C ALA A 81 12.69 1.11 -5.89
N VAL A 82 13.68 0.78 -6.70
CA VAL A 82 15.09 1.09 -6.42
C VAL A 82 15.29 2.59 -6.18
N GLY A 83 15.92 2.94 -5.06
CA GLY A 83 16.14 4.33 -4.64
C GLY A 83 14.92 4.99 -3.97
N SER A 84 13.87 4.24 -3.70
CA SER A 84 12.74 4.73 -2.91
C SER A 84 13.13 4.94 -1.45
N GLN A 85 12.46 5.90 -0.80
CA GLN A 85 12.56 6.14 0.63
C GLN A 85 11.39 5.46 1.34
N LEU A 86 11.67 4.73 2.42
CA LEU A 86 10.65 4.11 3.26
C LEU A 86 10.64 4.78 4.64
N VAL A 87 9.45 5.17 5.09
CA VAL A 87 9.23 5.73 6.43
C VAL A 87 8.20 4.88 7.17
N TRP A 88 8.62 4.29 8.27
CA TRP A 88 7.76 3.51 9.14
C TRP A 88 7.11 4.37 10.23
N PHE A 89 5.81 4.13 10.46
CA PHE A 89 5.06 4.69 11.58
C PHE A 89 4.78 3.57 12.59
N GLY A 90 5.57 3.55 13.67
CA GLY A 90 5.47 2.52 14.71
C GLY A 90 4.11 2.56 15.41
N GLY A 91 3.35 1.46 15.33
CA GLY A 91 2.01 1.35 15.93
C GLY A 91 0.86 1.89 15.09
N ALA A 92 1.13 2.59 13.98
CA ALA A 92 0.07 3.08 13.10
C ALA A 92 -0.57 1.97 12.27
N GLY A 93 -1.87 2.10 11.96
CA GLY A 93 -2.62 1.22 11.10
C GLY A 93 -2.48 1.54 9.61
N HIS A 94 -3.49 1.15 8.82
CA HIS A 94 -3.43 1.20 7.36
C HIS A 94 -3.55 2.61 6.75
N VAL A 95 -4.50 3.42 7.21
CA VAL A 95 -4.87 4.69 6.55
C VAL A 95 -4.85 5.90 7.47
N ASP A 96 -4.39 5.77 8.68
CA ASP A 96 -4.46 6.80 9.70
C ASP A 96 -3.10 7.46 10.01
N LEU A 97 -2.10 7.30 9.16
CA LEU A 97 -0.73 7.77 9.39
C LEU A 97 -0.67 9.27 9.72
N LEU A 98 -1.41 10.09 8.97
CA LEU A 98 -1.49 11.54 9.21
C LEU A 98 -2.12 11.86 10.57
N ARG A 99 -3.18 11.13 10.95
CA ARG A 99 -3.86 11.34 12.24
C ARG A 99 -3.07 10.76 13.40
N TYR A 100 -2.31 9.71 13.15
CA TYR A 100 -1.52 9.02 14.14
C TYR A 100 -0.31 9.85 14.60
N ASP A 101 0.44 10.41 13.65
CA ASP A 101 1.58 11.29 13.92
C ASP A 101 1.71 12.35 12.82
N GLN A 102 0.99 13.44 13.00
CA GLN A 102 0.92 14.52 12.01
C GLN A 102 2.28 15.19 11.78
N LEU A 103 3.08 15.37 12.83
CA LEU A 103 4.39 16.00 12.73
C LEU A 103 5.33 15.13 11.90
N ARG A 104 5.45 13.85 12.26
CA ARG A 104 6.29 12.89 11.53
C ARG A 104 5.85 12.74 10.08
N TYR A 105 4.53 12.70 9.83
CA TYR A 105 3.98 12.61 8.47
C TYR A 105 4.36 13.84 7.63
N SER A 106 4.15 15.03 8.17
CA SER A 106 4.46 16.28 7.49
C SER A 106 5.96 16.44 7.26
N ASP A 107 6.78 16.16 8.26
CA ASP A 107 8.24 16.23 8.15
C ASP A 107 8.79 15.27 7.10
N ALA A 108 8.27 14.05 7.04
CA ALA A 108 8.66 13.07 6.02
C ALA A 108 8.38 13.59 4.61
N ILE A 109 7.17 14.10 4.38
CA ILE A 109 6.75 14.63 3.08
C ILE A 109 7.57 15.87 2.69
N PHE A 110 7.67 16.86 3.57
CA PHE A 110 8.40 18.09 3.26
C PHE A 110 9.89 17.85 3.04
N SER A 111 10.52 17.00 3.85
CA SER A 111 11.93 16.64 3.67
C SER A 111 12.16 15.92 2.34
N PHE A 112 11.28 15.01 1.97
CA PHE A 112 11.35 14.32 0.69
C PHE A 112 11.22 15.28 -0.49
N LEU A 113 10.20 16.16 -0.48
CA LEU A 113 9.99 17.14 -1.53
C LEU A 113 11.16 18.13 -1.64
N ALA A 114 11.65 18.67 -0.52
CA ALA A 114 12.79 19.58 -0.50
C ALA A 114 14.03 18.92 -1.11
N THR A 115 14.34 17.68 -0.73
CA THR A 115 15.48 16.94 -1.27
C THR A 115 15.37 16.71 -2.78
N LYS A 116 14.18 16.43 -3.28
CA LYS A 116 13.99 16.13 -4.71
C LYS A 116 13.90 17.39 -5.56
N LEU A 117 13.25 18.45 -5.06
CA LEU A 117 13.14 19.72 -5.77
C LEU A 117 14.49 20.46 -5.85
N CYS A 118 15.29 20.45 -4.77
CA CYS A 118 16.62 21.05 -4.79
C CYS A 118 17.56 20.38 -5.80
N ARG A 119 17.45 19.07 -6.01
CA ARG A 119 18.24 18.36 -7.04
C ARG A 119 17.83 18.72 -8.46
N THR A 120 16.56 19.09 -8.68
CA THR A 120 16.07 19.49 -10.00
C THR A 120 16.45 20.94 -10.33
N GLY A 121 16.56 21.82 -9.33
CA GLY A 121 16.98 23.22 -9.51
C GLY A 121 18.47 23.44 -9.77
N ALA A 122 19.32 22.44 -9.50
CA ALA A 122 20.78 22.53 -9.73
C ALA A 122 21.21 22.34 -11.20
N ILE A 123 20.27 22.10 -12.12
CA ILE A 123 20.56 21.84 -13.54
C ILE A 123 20.28 23.07 -14.43
N HIS A 124 19.80 24.18 -13.87
CA HIS A 124 19.54 25.43 -14.58
C HIS A 124 20.28 26.64 -13.96
N GLY A 125 21.50 26.39 -13.54
CA GLY A 125 22.39 27.46 -13.12
C GLY A 125 23.66 27.44 -13.93
#